data_75cc489aeba9bd89121d8ed4ec23e4ef
#
_entry.id   75cc489aeba9bd89121d8ed4ec23e4ef
#
_cell.length_a   1.000
_cell.length_b   1.000
_cell.length_c   1.000
_cell.angle_alpha   90.00
_cell.angle_beta   90.00
_cell.angle_gamma   90.00
#
_symmetry.space_group_name_H-M   'P 1'
#
loop_
_entity.id
_entity.type
_entity.pdbx_description
1 polymer ?
#
loop_
_entity_poly.entity_id
_entity_poly.type
_entity_poly.pdbx_seq_one_letter_code
_entity_poly.pdbx_strand_id
1 'polypeptide(L)'
;MKRLLSHQAIFDMNQAFKRAMGEKLFAGRISSMFRYAMHKNIETTDKEVSSMLEAFKPDDDYLKYTKELGDIAAKFGLPPLSNIKEFEDAIGRLPPEKNAEFTKLQTDLADRYKEAIERQRDNDAELGQFMTEKVEIDIAMVAAEQCPDIIGDSAVYIYDALFPMFIPAKESDNLSDIVPYECNK
;
A
#
# COMPACT_ATOMS: atom_id res chain seq x y z
N MET A 1 -22.41 -0.30 1.19
CA MET A 1 -22.64 -0.59 2.63
C MET A 1 -21.52 0.01 3.45
N LYS A 2 -21.85 0.70 4.54
CA LYS A 2 -20.81 1.29 5.39
C LYS A 2 -20.10 0.23 6.22
N ARG A 3 -18.77 0.30 6.22
CA ARG A 3 -17.86 -0.56 6.99
C ARG A 3 -16.91 0.29 7.79
N LEU A 4 -16.63 -0.12 9.03
CA LEU A 4 -15.63 0.52 9.87
C LEU A 4 -14.28 -0.20 9.67
N LEU A 5 -13.39 0.39 8.89
CA LEU A 5 -12.07 -0.17 8.53
C LEU A 5 -10.95 0.73 9.05
N SER A 6 -9.80 0.16 9.38
CA SER A 6 -8.60 0.95 9.61
C SER A 6 -8.06 1.50 8.29
N HIS A 7 -7.32 2.62 8.35
CA HIS A 7 -6.65 3.16 7.17
C HIS A 7 -5.69 2.14 6.54
N GLN A 8 -5.02 1.31 7.37
CA GLN A 8 -4.22 0.18 6.88
C GLN A 8 -5.04 -0.81 6.05
N ALA A 9 -6.22 -1.22 6.54
CA ALA A 9 -7.06 -2.16 5.80
C ALA A 9 -7.56 -1.58 4.47
N ILE A 10 -7.86 -0.26 4.44
CA ILE A 10 -8.24 0.44 3.20
C ILE A 10 -7.05 0.48 2.22
N PHE A 11 -5.85 0.78 2.71
CA PHE A 11 -4.64 0.78 1.91
C PHE A 11 -4.35 -0.60 1.32
N ASP A 12 -4.36 -1.65 2.15
CA ASP A 12 -4.11 -3.03 1.73
C ASP A 12 -5.12 -3.50 0.70
N MET A 13 -6.41 -3.18 0.90
CA MET A 13 -7.47 -3.50 -0.07
C MET A 13 -7.24 -2.80 -1.41
N ASN A 14 -6.85 -1.52 -1.41
CA ASN A 14 -6.54 -0.77 -2.63
C ASN A 14 -5.34 -1.39 -3.38
N GLN A 15 -4.25 -1.70 -2.66
CA GLN A 15 -3.08 -2.34 -3.25
C GLN A 15 -3.41 -3.74 -3.80
N ALA A 16 -4.18 -4.53 -3.06
CA ALA A 16 -4.61 -5.86 -3.50
C ALA A 16 -5.40 -5.81 -4.80
N PHE A 17 -6.34 -4.86 -4.94
CA PHE A 17 -7.08 -4.67 -6.19
C PHE A 17 -6.17 -4.31 -7.37
N LYS A 18 -5.28 -3.32 -7.18
CA LYS A 18 -4.36 -2.87 -8.22
C LYS A 18 -3.43 -3.99 -8.67
N ARG A 19 -2.91 -4.73 -7.71
CA ARG A 19 -2.04 -5.86 -7.98
C ARG A 19 -2.76 -6.98 -8.71
N ALA A 20 -3.93 -7.40 -8.22
CA ALA A 20 -4.70 -8.49 -8.82
C ALA A 20 -5.11 -8.18 -10.27
N MET A 21 -5.42 -6.91 -10.58
CA MET A 21 -5.73 -6.48 -11.94
C MET A 21 -4.47 -6.39 -12.82
N GLY A 22 -3.39 -5.80 -12.30
CA GLY A 22 -2.15 -5.59 -13.04
C GLY A 22 -1.46 -6.90 -13.41
N GLU A 23 -1.40 -7.85 -12.48
CA GLU A 23 -0.78 -9.16 -12.65
C GLU A 23 -1.74 -10.21 -13.21
N LYS A 24 -3.02 -9.85 -13.46
CA LYS A 24 -4.07 -10.77 -13.97
C LYS A 24 -4.24 -12.02 -13.10
N LEU A 25 -4.23 -11.83 -11.79
CA LEU A 25 -4.25 -12.92 -10.81
C LEU A 25 -5.63 -13.57 -10.63
N PHE A 26 -6.69 -13.03 -11.23
CA PHE A 26 -8.01 -13.65 -11.20
C PHE A 26 -8.12 -14.71 -12.29
N ALA A 27 -8.36 -15.96 -11.89
CA ALA A 27 -8.58 -17.08 -12.81
C ALA A 27 -10.05 -17.18 -13.23
N GLY A 28 -10.25 -17.66 -14.45
CA GLY A 28 -11.59 -17.93 -14.97
C GLY A 28 -12.43 -16.70 -15.30
N ARG A 29 -13.75 -16.88 -15.30
CA ARG A 29 -14.70 -15.82 -15.64
C ARG A 29 -15.08 -15.02 -14.41
N ILE A 30 -14.71 -13.75 -14.39
CA ILE A 30 -15.10 -12.81 -13.33
C ILE A 30 -16.59 -12.45 -13.51
N SER A 31 -17.40 -12.61 -12.46
CA SER A 31 -18.81 -12.23 -12.48
C SER A 31 -18.97 -10.72 -12.66
N SER A 32 -20.09 -10.28 -13.27
CA SER A 32 -20.37 -8.85 -13.46
C SER A 32 -20.51 -8.12 -12.13
N MET A 33 -21.09 -8.77 -11.11
CA MET A 33 -21.25 -8.20 -9.78
C MET A 33 -19.90 -8.00 -9.08
N PHE A 34 -19.01 -9.00 -9.11
CA PHE A 34 -17.68 -8.86 -8.55
C PHE A 34 -16.89 -7.75 -9.25
N ARG A 35 -16.96 -7.70 -10.58
CA ARG A 35 -16.29 -6.64 -11.37
C ARG A 35 -16.81 -5.24 -11.00
N TYR A 36 -18.13 -5.09 -10.89
CA TYR A 36 -18.75 -3.82 -10.48
C TYR A 36 -18.28 -3.41 -9.08
N ALA A 37 -18.38 -4.31 -8.11
CA ALA A 37 -17.96 -4.04 -6.73
C ALA A 37 -16.46 -3.70 -6.65
N MET A 38 -15.63 -4.41 -7.39
CA MET A 38 -14.19 -4.14 -7.46
C MET A 38 -13.90 -2.71 -7.99
N HIS A 39 -14.51 -2.31 -9.11
CA HIS A 39 -14.34 -0.96 -9.64
C HIS A 39 -14.81 0.11 -8.66
N LYS A 40 -15.99 -0.09 -8.05
CA LYS A 40 -16.53 0.84 -7.08
C LYS A 40 -15.63 0.99 -5.85
N ASN A 41 -15.12 -0.11 -5.36
CA ASN A 41 -14.23 -0.11 -4.20
C ASN A 41 -12.86 0.51 -4.52
N ILE A 42 -12.32 0.29 -5.74
CA ILE A 42 -11.10 0.99 -6.20
C ILE A 42 -11.31 2.51 -6.16
N GLU A 43 -12.40 3.01 -6.77
CA GLU A 43 -12.69 4.46 -6.76
C GLU A 43 -12.76 5.03 -5.35
N THR A 44 -13.42 4.29 -4.43
CA THR A 44 -13.60 4.72 -3.05
C THR A 44 -12.28 4.70 -2.29
N THR A 45 -11.53 3.60 -2.36
CA THR A 45 -10.26 3.45 -1.65
C THR A 45 -9.15 4.33 -2.25
N ASP A 46 -9.15 4.60 -3.57
CA ASP A 46 -8.18 5.51 -4.20
C ASP A 46 -8.25 6.93 -3.64
N LYS A 47 -9.44 7.43 -3.33
CA LYS A 47 -9.60 8.76 -2.73
C LYS A 47 -8.96 8.82 -1.35
N GLU A 48 -9.25 7.83 -0.51
CA GLU A 48 -8.69 7.74 0.85
C GLU A 48 -7.16 7.58 0.82
N VAL A 49 -6.67 6.66 0.01
CA VAL A 49 -5.22 6.40 -0.12
C VAL A 49 -4.50 7.63 -0.71
N SER A 50 -5.07 8.31 -1.69
CA SER A 50 -4.46 9.51 -2.27
C SER A 50 -4.40 10.65 -1.26
N SER A 51 -5.46 10.85 -0.47
CA SER A 51 -5.49 11.86 0.59
C SER A 51 -4.45 11.58 1.67
N MET A 52 -4.30 10.32 2.06
CA MET A 52 -3.30 9.87 3.02
C MET A 52 -1.88 10.11 2.50
N LEU A 53 -1.59 9.68 1.26
CA LEU A 53 -0.26 9.84 0.66
C LEU A 53 0.12 11.32 0.49
N GLU A 54 -0.84 12.21 0.23
CA GLU A 54 -0.57 13.66 0.16
C GLU A 54 -0.35 14.26 1.55
N ALA A 55 -1.11 13.82 2.56
CA ALA A 55 -0.97 14.32 3.92
C ALA A 55 0.38 13.96 4.56
N PHE A 56 0.89 12.78 4.26
CA PHE A 56 2.12 12.23 4.86
C PHE A 56 3.30 12.17 3.89
N LYS A 57 3.26 12.94 2.81
CA LYS A 57 4.40 12.99 1.89
C LYS A 57 5.62 13.62 2.54
N PRO A 58 6.82 13.10 2.24
CA PRO A 58 8.07 13.70 2.69
C PRO A 58 8.21 15.14 2.21
N ASP A 59 8.82 16.01 3.02
CA ASP A 59 9.11 17.38 2.62
C ASP A 59 10.26 17.43 1.57
N ASP A 60 10.38 18.57 0.88
CA ASP A 60 11.35 18.76 -0.19
C ASP A 60 12.81 18.61 0.30
N ASP A 61 13.09 18.96 1.55
CA ASP A 61 14.45 18.87 2.09
C ASP A 61 14.81 17.43 2.42
N TYR A 62 13.84 16.63 2.90
CA TYR A 62 14.06 15.19 3.06
C TYR A 62 14.22 14.48 1.71
N LEU A 63 13.49 14.88 0.68
CA LEU A 63 13.68 14.35 -0.68
C LEU A 63 15.05 14.72 -1.25
N LYS A 64 15.58 15.93 -0.97
CA LYS A 64 16.97 16.29 -1.32
C LYS A 64 17.99 15.43 -0.58
N TYR A 65 17.78 15.25 0.74
CA TYR A 65 18.62 14.35 1.55
C TYR A 65 18.70 12.95 0.96
N THR A 66 17.57 12.33 0.69
CA THR A 66 17.53 10.96 0.15
C THR A 66 18.18 10.86 -1.23
N LYS A 67 18.01 11.89 -2.07
CA LYS A 67 18.67 11.98 -3.38
C LYS A 67 20.20 12.08 -3.23
N GLU A 68 20.69 13.03 -2.40
CA GLU A 68 22.13 13.20 -2.18
C GLU A 68 22.76 11.95 -1.56
N LEU A 69 22.06 11.28 -0.65
CA LEU A 69 22.50 10.00 -0.07
C LEU A 69 22.60 8.91 -1.15
N GLY A 70 21.63 8.84 -2.06
CA GLY A 70 21.69 7.94 -3.21
C GLY A 70 22.88 8.24 -4.13
N ASP A 71 23.17 9.50 -4.39
CA ASP A 71 24.31 9.94 -5.20
C ASP A 71 25.66 9.59 -4.53
N ILE A 72 25.75 9.71 -3.20
CA ILE A 72 26.91 9.27 -2.43
C ILE A 72 27.03 7.74 -2.55
N ALA A 73 25.98 6.99 -2.27
CA ALA A 73 25.95 5.54 -2.33
C ALA A 73 26.42 5.01 -3.71
N ALA A 74 25.96 5.63 -4.79
CA ALA A 74 26.34 5.26 -6.15
C ALA A 74 27.83 5.40 -6.41
N LYS A 75 28.53 6.41 -5.81
CA LYS A 75 30.00 6.58 -5.91
C LYS A 75 30.78 5.41 -5.30
N PHE A 76 30.20 4.74 -4.31
CA PHE A 76 30.78 3.56 -3.68
C PHE A 76 30.32 2.24 -4.32
N GLY A 77 29.51 2.30 -5.38
CA GLY A 77 28.96 1.12 -6.06
C GLY A 77 27.91 0.38 -5.22
N LEU A 78 27.26 1.08 -4.29
CA LEU A 78 26.19 0.52 -3.48
C LEU A 78 24.88 0.45 -4.27
N PRO A 79 24.00 -0.53 -3.97
CA PRO A 79 22.69 -0.64 -4.61
C PRO A 79 21.77 0.55 -4.25
N PRO A 80 20.64 0.73 -4.96
CA PRO A 80 19.67 1.77 -4.64
C PRO A 80 19.11 1.63 -3.22
N LEU A 81 18.80 2.76 -2.57
CA LEU A 81 18.20 2.83 -1.22
C LEU A 81 16.81 2.16 -1.12
N SER A 82 16.16 1.88 -2.24
CA SER A 82 14.85 1.19 -2.29
C SER A 82 14.90 -0.26 -1.78
N ASN A 83 16.07 -0.90 -1.75
CA ASN A 83 16.28 -2.23 -1.18
C ASN A 83 17.20 -2.12 0.05
N ILE A 84 16.60 -1.80 1.21
CA ILE A 84 17.33 -1.54 2.46
C ILE A 84 18.24 -2.70 2.85
N LYS A 85 17.74 -3.94 2.79
CA LYS A 85 18.53 -5.11 3.18
C LYS A 85 19.76 -5.32 2.30
N GLU A 86 19.58 -5.22 0.98
CA GLU A 86 20.67 -5.35 0.04
C GLU A 86 21.70 -4.22 0.20
N PHE A 87 21.20 -3.01 0.51
CA PHE A 87 22.03 -1.83 0.76
C PHE A 87 22.88 -2.00 2.03
N GLU A 88 22.29 -2.45 3.14
CA GLU A 88 22.99 -2.71 4.40
C GLU A 88 24.04 -3.84 4.23
N ASP A 89 23.67 -4.94 3.56
CA ASP A 89 24.58 -6.03 3.25
C ASP A 89 25.76 -5.56 2.38
N ALA A 90 25.52 -4.66 1.43
CA ALA A 90 26.55 -4.11 0.56
C ALA A 90 27.52 -3.18 1.31
N ILE A 91 27.01 -2.34 2.23
CA ILE A 91 27.85 -1.52 3.13
C ILE A 91 28.78 -2.42 3.94
N GLY A 92 28.24 -3.51 4.51
CA GLY A 92 29.04 -4.46 5.30
C GLY A 92 30.16 -5.16 4.52
N ARG A 93 30.08 -5.17 3.18
CA ARG A 93 31.10 -5.75 2.29
C ARG A 93 32.12 -4.73 1.77
N LEU A 94 31.94 -3.44 2.05
CA LEU A 94 32.91 -2.43 1.64
C LEU A 94 34.27 -2.67 2.34
N PRO A 95 35.39 -2.41 1.67
CA PRO A 95 36.70 -2.36 2.32
C PRO A 95 36.69 -1.36 3.48
N PRO A 96 37.41 -1.62 4.59
CA PRO A 96 37.34 -0.78 5.79
C PRO A 96 37.57 0.71 5.54
N GLU A 97 38.51 1.06 4.65
CA GLU A 97 38.80 2.44 4.29
C GLU A 97 37.61 3.10 3.56
N LYS A 98 36.99 2.40 2.61
CA LYS A 98 35.81 2.90 1.89
C LYS A 98 34.58 2.98 2.78
N ASN A 99 34.43 2.04 3.70
CA ASN A 99 33.33 2.07 4.68
C ASN A 99 33.48 3.29 5.60
N ALA A 100 34.68 3.57 6.11
CA ALA A 100 34.93 4.75 6.94
C ALA A 100 34.66 6.07 6.18
N GLU A 101 35.08 6.14 4.90
CA GLU A 101 34.82 7.30 4.05
C GLU A 101 33.31 7.47 3.77
N PHE A 102 32.61 6.40 3.42
CA PHE A 102 31.16 6.42 3.22
C PHE A 102 30.42 6.87 4.50
N THR A 103 30.74 6.28 5.64
CA THR A 103 30.14 6.62 6.95
C THR A 103 30.34 8.10 7.28
N LYS A 104 31.55 8.64 7.03
CA LYS A 104 31.81 10.05 7.24
C LYS A 104 30.92 10.93 6.36
N LEU A 105 30.86 10.65 5.06
CA LEU A 105 30.02 11.43 4.13
C LEU A 105 28.53 11.33 4.49
N GLN A 106 28.07 10.15 4.91
CA GLN A 106 26.69 9.94 5.38
C GLN A 106 26.39 10.76 6.64
N THR A 107 27.32 10.79 7.61
CA THR A 107 27.18 11.56 8.85
C THR A 107 27.16 13.06 8.54
N ASP A 108 28.11 13.55 7.74
CA ASP A 108 28.18 14.97 7.35
C ASP A 108 26.89 15.40 6.58
N LEU A 109 26.31 14.49 5.79
CA LEU A 109 25.05 14.72 5.10
C LEU A 109 23.87 14.75 6.08
N ALA A 110 23.80 13.78 7.00
CA ALA A 110 22.75 13.71 8.01
C ALA A 110 22.74 14.94 8.92
N ASP A 111 23.92 15.44 9.30
CA ASP A 111 24.04 16.67 10.10
C ASP A 111 23.50 17.90 9.36
N ARG A 112 23.73 18.00 8.03
CA ARG A 112 23.18 19.10 7.20
C ARG A 112 21.65 19.07 7.10
N TYR A 113 21.05 17.89 7.12
CA TYR A 113 19.61 17.69 6.94
C TYR A 113 18.92 17.22 8.23
N LYS A 114 19.56 17.44 9.41
CA LYS A 114 19.10 16.93 10.71
C LYS A 114 17.63 17.25 10.96
N GLU A 115 17.23 18.51 10.79
CA GLU A 115 15.84 18.93 11.02
C GLU A 115 14.85 18.24 10.07
N ALA A 116 15.22 18.05 8.80
CA ALA A 116 14.37 17.36 7.83
C ALA A 116 14.20 15.87 8.17
N ILE A 117 15.27 15.23 8.65
CA ILE A 117 15.26 13.84 9.11
C ILE A 117 14.38 13.69 10.36
N GLU A 118 14.49 14.64 11.32
CA GLU A 118 13.66 14.65 12.53
C GLU A 118 12.18 14.83 12.18
N ARG A 119 11.85 15.80 11.31
CA ARG A 119 10.47 16.00 10.84
C ARG A 119 9.92 14.75 10.14
N GLN A 120 10.73 14.09 9.29
CA GLN A 120 10.29 12.86 8.62
C GLN A 120 10.03 11.74 9.63
N ARG A 121 10.89 11.57 10.62
CA ARG A 121 10.67 10.57 11.68
C ARG A 121 9.36 10.80 12.45
N ASP A 122 9.07 12.07 12.76
CA ASP A 122 7.84 12.42 13.46
C ASP A 122 6.61 12.17 12.55
N ASN A 123 6.71 12.53 11.27
CA ASN A 123 5.69 12.24 10.25
C ASN A 123 5.43 10.73 10.08
N ASP A 124 6.49 9.91 10.08
CA ASP A 124 6.38 8.45 10.00
C ASP A 124 5.71 7.86 11.26
N ALA A 125 5.98 8.43 12.43
CA ALA A 125 5.33 8.02 13.67
C ALA A 125 3.84 8.39 13.69
N GLU A 126 3.48 9.59 13.22
CA GLU A 126 2.09 10.02 13.05
C GLU A 126 1.36 9.15 12.02
N LEU A 127 1.99 8.85 10.88
CA LEU A 127 1.45 7.92 9.89
C LEU A 127 1.17 6.54 10.51
N GLY A 128 2.11 6.02 11.32
CA GLY A 128 1.93 4.73 11.99
C GLY A 128 0.69 4.72 12.90
N GLN A 129 0.42 5.80 13.62
CA GLN A 129 -0.78 5.93 14.44
C GLN A 129 -2.04 6.05 13.57
N PHE A 130 -2.01 6.93 12.57
CA PHE A 130 -3.10 7.16 11.64
C PHE A 130 -3.54 5.86 10.93
N MET A 131 -2.59 5.01 10.54
CA MET A 131 -2.89 3.73 9.88
C MET A 131 -3.71 2.78 10.75
N THR A 132 -3.68 2.92 12.08
CA THR A 132 -4.49 2.11 13.01
C THR A 132 -5.88 2.68 13.26
N GLU A 133 -6.10 3.97 12.98
CA GLU A 133 -7.39 4.62 13.18
C GLU A 133 -8.44 4.05 12.24
N LYS A 134 -9.68 3.97 12.73
CA LYS A 134 -10.80 3.42 11.98
C LYS A 134 -11.68 4.52 11.43
N VAL A 135 -12.04 4.39 10.18
CA VAL A 135 -12.95 5.29 9.47
C VAL A 135 -14.11 4.51 8.87
N GLU A 136 -15.26 5.15 8.81
CA GLU A 136 -16.43 4.60 8.13
C GLU A 136 -16.34 4.84 6.63
N ILE A 137 -16.23 3.78 5.85
CA ILE A 137 -16.10 3.82 4.39
C ILE A 137 -17.23 3.03 3.72
N ASP A 138 -17.69 3.52 2.57
CA ASP A 138 -18.75 2.87 1.81
C ASP A 138 -18.18 1.81 0.86
N ILE A 139 -18.37 0.54 1.17
CA ILE A 139 -17.86 -0.60 0.42
C ILE A 139 -18.99 -1.28 -0.35
N ALA A 140 -18.80 -1.48 -1.65
CA ALA A 140 -19.67 -2.32 -2.46
C ALA A 140 -19.42 -3.79 -2.12
N MET A 141 -20.46 -4.45 -1.63
CA MET A 141 -20.38 -5.82 -1.11
C MET A 141 -20.74 -6.84 -2.19
N VAL A 142 -20.15 -8.03 -2.10
CA VAL A 142 -20.49 -9.19 -2.92
C VAL A 142 -20.56 -10.44 -2.06
N ALA A 143 -21.33 -11.45 -2.52
CA ALA A 143 -21.28 -12.78 -1.91
C ALA A 143 -19.91 -13.43 -2.12
N ALA A 144 -19.40 -14.15 -1.13
CA ALA A 144 -18.06 -14.77 -1.20
C ALA A 144 -17.92 -15.73 -2.40
N GLU A 145 -19.00 -16.40 -2.78
CA GLU A 145 -19.07 -17.33 -3.91
C GLU A 145 -18.88 -16.64 -5.27
N GLN A 146 -18.98 -15.32 -5.32
CA GLN A 146 -18.74 -14.52 -6.52
C GLN A 146 -17.27 -14.11 -6.67
N CYS A 147 -16.45 -14.35 -5.65
CA CYS A 147 -15.02 -14.15 -5.74
C CYS A 147 -14.43 -15.15 -6.74
N PRO A 148 -13.71 -14.69 -7.78
CA PRO A 148 -13.00 -15.59 -8.66
C PRO A 148 -11.83 -16.24 -7.92
N ASP A 149 -11.37 -17.39 -8.41
CA ASP A 149 -10.14 -17.98 -7.91
C ASP A 149 -8.98 -17.00 -8.09
N ILE A 150 -8.20 -16.81 -7.03
CA ILE A 150 -7.00 -15.98 -7.06
C ILE A 150 -5.80 -16.92 -7.17
N ILE A 151 -4.95 -16.68 -8.16
CA ILE A 151 -3.78 -17.52 -8.47
C ILE A 151 -2.47 -16.82 -8.11
N GLY A 152 -1.42 -17.61 -7.91
CA GLY A 152 -0.06 -17.13 -7.61
C GLY A 152 0.27 -17.08 -6.12
N ASP A 153 1.53 -16.81 -5.81
CA ASP A 153 2.08 -16.85 -4.45
C ASP A 153 1.46 -15.81 -3.51
N SER A 154 0.86 -14.77 -4.08
CA SER A 154 0.21 -13.69 -3.32
C SER A 154 -1.29 -13.92 -3.09
N ALA A 155 -1.86 -15.06 -3.50
CA ALA A 155 -3.31 -15.30 -3.46
C ALA A 155 -3.91 -15.14 -2.06
N VAL A 156 -3.25 -15.66 -1.03
CA VAL A 156 -3.72 -15.55 0.37
C VAL A 156 -3.77 -14.10 0.81
N TYR A 157 -2.69 -13.34 0.57
CA TYR A 157 -2.64 -11.92 0.93
C TYR A 157 -3.74 -11.11 0.23
N ILE A 158 -3.96 -11.36 -1.07
CA ILE A 158 -4.99 -10.65 -1.84
C ILE A 158 -6.37 -11.00 -1.31
N TYR A 159 -6.66 -12.29 -1.05
CA TYR A 159 -7.93 -12.73 -0.50
C TYR A 159 -8.22 -12.09 0.86
N ASP A 160 -7.26 -12.08 1.76
CA ASP A 160 -7.38 -11.48 3.09
C ASP A 160 -7.63 -9.97 3.01
N ALA A 161 -6.92 -9.27 2.12
CA ALA A 161 -7.10 -7.83 1.91
C ALA A 161 -8.47 -7.49 1.30
N LEU A 162 -9.06 -8.38 0.48
CA LEU A 162 -10.38 -8.21 -0.10
C LEU A 162 -11.52 -8.66 0.82
N PHE A 163 -11.21 -9.36 1.90
CA PHE A 163 -12.22 -9.92 2.82
C PHE A 163 -13.29 -8.91 3.28
N PRO A 164 -12.95 -7.61 3.54
CA PRO A 164 -13.96 -6.63 3.97
C PRO A 164 -15.10 -6.39 2.97
N MET A 165 -14.93 -6.73 1.68
CA MET A 165 -15.98 -6.58 0.67
C MET A 165 -16.93 -7.78 0.60
N PHE A 166 -16.65 -8.89 1.29
CA PHE A 166 -17.51 -10.07 1.25
C PHE A 166 -18.63 -9.98 2.27
N ILE A 167 -19.83 -10.38 1.85
CA ILE A 167 -20.99 -10.48 2.72
C ILE A 167 -20.80 -11.70 3.62
N PRO A 168 -20.94 -11.55 4.97
CA PRO A 168 -20.93 -12.70 5.87
C PRO A 168 -22.02 -13.72 5.50
N ALA A 169 -21.71 -15.00 5.57
CA ALA A 169 -22.62 -16.07 5.17
C ALA A 169 -24.01 -16.03 5.86
N LYS A 170 -24.11 -15.44 7.07
CA LYS A 170 -25.38 -15.26 7.80
C LYS A 170 -26.26 -14.12 7.27
N GLU A 171 -25.70 -13.19 6.49
CA GLU A 171 -26.43 -12.06 5.89
C GLU A 171 -26.86 -12.38 4.44
N SER A 172 -26.26 -13.39 3.81
CA SER A 172 -26.58 -13.77 2.42
C SER A 172 -27.99 -14.35 2.26
N ASP A 173 -28.56 -14.96 3.31
CA ASP A 173 -29.90 -15.54 3.28
C ASP A 173 -31.03 -14.49 3.18
N ASN A 174 -30.75 -13.22 3.46
CA ASN A 174 -31.72 -12.12 3.40
C ASN A 174 -31.64 -11.30 2.08
N LEU A 175 -30.74 -11.64 1.17
CA LEU A 175 -30.53 -10.90 -0.08
C LEU A 175 -31.40 -11.37 -1.25
N SER A 176 -32.22 -12.43 -1.05
CA SER A 176 -33.18 -12.89 -2.05
C SER A 176 -34.29 -11.87 -2.37
N ASP A 177 -34.44 -10.82 -1.56
CA ASP A 177 -35.47 -9.77 -1.70
C ASP A 177 -34.95 -8.49 -2.39
N ILE A 178 -33.70 -8.44 -2.85
CA ILE A 178 -33.20 -7.30 -3.64
C ILE A 178 -33.65 -7.53 -5.11
N VAL A 179 -34.73 -6.84 -5.45
CA VAL A 179 -35.37 -6.76 -6.76
C VAL A 179 -34.32 -6.61 -7.89
N PRO A 180 -34.40 -7.39 -8.97
CA PRO A 180 -33.52 -7.23 -10.13
C PRO A 180 -33.76 -5.85 -10.75
N TYR A 181 -32.67 -5.13 -10.97
CA TYR A 181 -32.67 -3.89 -11.75
C TYR A 181 -33.22 -4.22 -13.15
N GLU A 182 -34.46 -3.86 -13.43
CA GLU A 182 -35.02 -3.93 -14.78
C GLU A 182 -34.25 -2.94 -15.65
N CYS A 183 -33.41 -3.46 -16.56
CA CYS A 183 -32.89 -2.70 -17.68
C CYS A 183 -34.06 -2.35 -18.60
N ASN A 184 -34.63 -1.16 -18.45
CA ASN A 184 -35.52 -0.60 -19.45
C ASN A 184 -34.74 -0.38 -20.75
N LYS A 185 -35.29 -0.98 -21.80
CA LYS A 185 -34.86 -0.95 -23.21
C LYS A 185 -34.78 0.46 -23.75
#